data_8a3f231586e83c8fa6d54deeca0bf3bb
#
_entry.id   8a3f231586e83c8fa6d54deeca0bf3bb
#
_cell.length_a   1.000
_cell.length_b   1.000
_cell.length_c   1.000
_cell.angle_alpha   90.00
_cell.angle_beta   90.00
_cell.angle_gamma   90.00
#
_symmetry.space_group_name_H-M   'P 1'
#
loop_
_entity.id
_entity.type
_entity.pdbx_description
1 polymer ?
#
loop_
_entity_poly.entity_id
_entity_poly.type
_entity_poly.pdbx_seq_one_letter_code
_entity_poly.pdbx_strand_id
1 'polypeptide(L)'
;NDYSVLAGTQGFFHHKKLDRACELAIDSKLPVIMYTEGGGGRPADTDISTQIAGLNITSFTNWAALTGESLKIALNNGYCFAGNAALFGSADFCIATKKSWIGMAGPAMIEGGGLGTFKPEDIGPADMHFKNGHLDYLAEDEADGTEMVKKLLSYFQGKIPDWEENEQSKLRNVIPEDRRMGFPVREIIETLAD
;
A
#
# COMPACT_ATOMS: atom_id res chain seq x y z
N ASN A 1 -6.96 3.73 -9.45
CA ASN A 1 -7.97 2.88 -10.10
C ASN A 1 -9.38 3.42 -9.84
N ASP A 2 -10.28 3.23 -10.79
CA ASP A 2 -11.69 3.57 -10.62
C ASP A 2 -12.50 2.27 -10.46
N TYR A 3 -12.98 2.00 -9.25
CA TYR A 3 -13.72 0.78 -8.95
C TYR A 3 -15.08 0.70 -9.67
N SER A 4 -15.66 1.84 -10.07
CA SER A 4 -16.92 1.86 -10.82
C SER A 4 -16.77 1.30 -12.24
N VAL A 5 -15.54 1.24 -12.75
CA VAL A 5 -15.23 0.69 -14.08
C VAL A 5 -14.75 -0.75 -13.93
N LEU A 6 -15.66 -1.71 -14.20
CA LEU A 6 -15.37 -3.16 -14.15
C LEU A 6 -14.67 -3.59 -12.84
N ALA A 7 -15.14 -3.06 -11.71
CA ALA A 7 -14.59 -3.31 -10.38
C ALA A 7 -13.08 -2.98 -10.25
N GLY A 8 -12.61 -1.96 -10.94
CA GLY A 8 -11.21 -1.54 -10.91
C GLY A 8 -10.22 -2.59 -11.43
N THR A 9 -10.71 -3.59 -12.19
CA THR A 9 -9.86 -4.67 -12.72
C THR A 9 -8.86 -4.18 -13.74
N GLN A 10 -7.71 -4.82 -13.77
CA GLN A 10 -6.60 -4.48 -14.63
C GLN A 10 -6.80 -5.09 -16.03
N GLY A 11 -6.92 -4.23 -17.04
CA GLY A 11 -6.98 -4.61 -18.44
C GLY A 11 -5.74 -4.16 -19.20
N PHE A 12 -5.68 -4.41 -20.51
CA PHE A 12 -4.54 -4.11 -21.35
C PHE A 12 -4.12 -2.62 -21.30
N PHE A 13 -5.06 -1.72 -21.51
CA PHE A 13 -4.75 -0.28 -21.48
C PHE A 13 -4.40 0.22 -20.08
N HIS A 14 -4.98 -0.39 -19.03
CA HIS A 14 -4.57 -0.12 -17.66
C HIS A 14 -3.09 -0.45 -17.46
N HIS A 15 -2.65 -1.64 -17.86
CA HIS A 15 -1.25 -2.05 -17.78
C HIS A 15 -0.33 -1.13 -18.59
N LYS A 16 -0.70 -0.76 -19.81
CA LYS A 16 0.10 0.18 -20.63
C LYS A 16 0.27 1.55 -19.97
N LYS A 17 -0.77 2.06 -19.30
CA LYS A 17 -0.69 3.33 -18.57
C LYS A 17 0.19 3.20 -17.31
N LEU A 18 0.05 2.09 -16.59
CA LEU A 18 0.86 1.85 -15.41
C LEU A 18 2.33 1.70 -15.77
N ASP A 19 2.65 0.92 -16.81
CA ASP A 19 4.01 0.76 -17.33
C ASP A 19 4.63 2.11 -17.66
N ARG A 20 3.89 2.94 -18.40
CA ARG A 20 4.36 4.28 -18.76
C ARG A 20 4.54 5.20 -17.54
N ALA A 21 3.66 5.11 -16.56
CA ALA A 21 3.80 5.88 -15.33
C ALA A 21 5.05 5.48 -14.54
N CYS A 22 5.35 4.18 -14.45
CA CYS A 22 6.56 3.68 -13.79
C CYS A 22 7.84 4.16 -14.52
N GLU A 23 7.87 4.08 -15.86
CA GLU A 23 8.98 4.61 -16.67
C GLU A 23 9.22 6.10 -16.38
N LEU A 24 8.16 6.92 -16.43
CA LEU A 24 8.24 8.35 -16.16
C LEU A 24 8.73 8.64 -14.73
N ALA A 25 8.28 7.87 -13.75
CA ALA A 25 8.70 8.03 -12.38
C ALA A 25 10.21 7.77 -12.21
N ILE A 26 10.71 6.70 -12.82
CA ILE A 26 12.14 6.38 -12.80
C ILE A 26 12.96 7.47 -13.49
N ASP A 27 12.57 7.85 -14.70
CA ASP A 27 13.30 8.84 -15.52
C ASP A 27 13.36 10.22 -14.83
N SER A 28 12.26 10.59 -14.17
CA SER A 28 12.10 11.91 -13.56
C SER A 28 12.38 11.92 -12.05
N LYS A 29 12.71 10.77 -11.45
CA LYS A 29 12.91 10.59 -10.00
C LYS A 29 11.72 11.09 -9.17
N LEU A 30 10.51 10.80 -9.63
CA LEU A 30 9.27 11.20 -8.99
C LEU A 30 8.72 10.10 -8.07
N PRO A 31 8.22 10.42 -6.89
CA PRO A 31 7.48 9.47 -6.07
C PRO A 31 6.19 9.06 -6.78
N VAL A 32 5.76 7.82 -6.55
CA VAL A 32 4.51 7.29 -7.09
C VAL A 32 3.54 7.02 -5.96
N ILE A 33 2.37 7.66 -6.03
CA ILE A 33 1.24 7.37 -5.15
C ILE A 33 0.21 6.59 -5.95
N MET A 34 -0.14 5.40 -5.48
CA MET A 34 -1.08 4.53 -6.15
C MET A 34 -2.31 4.27 -5.28
N TYR A 35 -3.48 4.67 -5.76
CA TYR A 35 -4.77 4.25 -5.22
C TYR A 35 -5.10 2.88 -5.79
N THR A 36 -5.21 1.86 -4.94
CA THR A 36 -5.07 0.46 -5.36
C THR A 36 -6.37 -0.32 -5.44
N GLU A 37 -7.52 0.30 -5.21
CA GLU A 37 -8.81 -0.38 -5.31
C GLU A 37 -8.94 -1.16 -6.61
N GLY A 38 -9.40 -2.40 -6.51
CA GLY A 38 -9.66 -3.20 -7.70
C GLY A 38 -9.63 -4.70 -7.47
N GLY A 39 -10.25 -5.41 -8.41
CA GLY A 39 -10.46 -6.86 -8.39
C GLY A 39 -9.34 -7.70 -8.99
N GLY A 40 -8.19 -7.11 -9.30
CA GLY A 40 -7.08 -7.83 -9.94
C GLY A 40 -7.14 -7.85 -11.46
N GLY A 41 -6.51 -8.83 -12.09
CA GLY A 41 -6.48 -8.97 -13.54
C GLY A 41 -7.87 -9.25 -14.13
N ARG A 42 -8.18 -8.61 -15.24
CA ARG A 42 -9.44 -8.83 -15.96
C ARG A 42 -9.33 -10.11 -16.79
N PRO A 43 -10.13 -11.15 -16.52
CA PRO A 43 -10.00 -12.45 -17.20
C PRO A 43 -10.42 -12.43 -18.66
N ALA A 44 -11.32 -11.52 -19.04
CA ALA A 44 -11.78 -11.32 -20.42
C ALA A 44 -11.70 -9.83 -20.73
N ASP A 45 -10.61 -9.41 -21.36
CA ASP A 45 -10.44 -8.04 -21.76
C ASP A 45 -11.18 -7.79 -23.09
N THR A 46 -12.19 -6.93 -23.04
CA THR A 46 -12.97 -6.56 -24.23
C THR A 46 -12.21 -5.62 -25.15
N ASP A 47 -11.14 -4.99 -24.67
CA ASP A 47 -10.37 -4.02 -25.42
C ASP A 47 -9.44 -4.68 -26.46
N ILE A 48 -9.04 -5.94 -26.19
CA ILE A 48 -8.13 -6.69 -27.08
C ILE A 48 -8.48 -8.18 -27.09
N SER A 49 -8.86 -8.67 -28.27
CA SER A 49 -9.25 -10.07 -28.47
C SER A 49 -8.08 -11.06 -28.56
N THR A 50 -6.84 -10.57 -28.68
CA THR A 50 -5.66 -11.40 -28.98
C THR A 50 -4.74 -11.64 -27.77
N GLN A 51 -5.01 -11.03 -26.64
CA GLN A 51 -4.21 -11.24 -25.45
C GLN A 51 -4.79 -12.35 -24.56
N ILE A 52 -3.94 -13.33 -24.31
CA ILE A 52 -4.24 -14.39 -23.36
C ILE A 52 -4.03 -13.84 -21.94
N ALA A 53 -5.14 -13.57 -21.26
CA ALA A 53 -5.27 -13.40 -19.82
C ALA A 53 -3.99 -12.94 -19.08
N GLY A 54 -3.51 -11.76 -19.35
CA GLY A 54 -2.49 -11.12 -18.53
C GLY A 54 -1.10 -11.78 -18.48
N LEU A 55 -0.80 -12.75 -19.33
CA LEU A 55 0.48 -13.45 -19.29
C LEU A 55 1.65 -12.66 -19.92
N ASN A 56 1.36 -11.60 -20.68
CA ASN A 56 2.37 -10.71 -21.26
C ASN A 56 2.22 -9.30 -20.70
N ILE A 57 2.40 -9.14 -19.41
CA ILE A 57 2.36 -7.86 -18.71
C ILE A 57 3.67 -7.62 -17.98
N THR A 58 4.20 -6.40 -18.12
CA THR A 58 5.43 -5.95 -17.47
C THR A 58 5.17 -5.10 -16.22
N SER A 59 3.91 -4.78 -15.93
CA SER A 59 3.54 -3.81 -14.90
C SER A 59 4.05 -4.18 -13.51
N PHE A 60 4.00 -5.47 -13.14
CA PHE A 60 4.52 -5.91 -11.84
C PHE A 60 6.04 -5.80 -11.76
N THR A 61 6.73 -6.12 -12.87
CA THR A 61 8.19 -5.97 -12.96
C THR A 61 8.58 -4.49 -12.94
N ASN A 62 7.86 -3.64 -13.68
CA ASN A 62 8.11 -2.20 -13.71
C ASN A 62 7.82 -1.55 -12.35
N TRP A 63 6.76 -1.97 -11.67
CA TRP A 63 6.46 -1.54 -10.31
C TRP A 63 7.56 -1.95 -9.34
N ALA A 64 8.06 -3.18 -9.43
CA ALA A 64 9.17 -3.66 -8.63
C ALA A 64 10.48 -2.90 -8.93
N ALA A 65 10.72 -2.55 -10.18
CA ALA A 65 11.91 -1.80 -10.59
C ALA A 65 11.99 -0.36 -10.02
N LEU A 66 10.87 0.19 -9.53
CA LEU A 66 10.87 1.47 -8.80
C LEU A 66 11.61 1.37 -7.44
N THR A 67 11.77 0.16 -6.89
CA THR A 67 12.40 -0.02 -5.57
C THR A 67 13.83 0.51 -5.57
N GLY A 68 14.10 1.46 -4.68
CA GLY A 68 15.40 2.15 -4.59
C GLY A 68 15.62 3.26 -5.61
N GLU A 69 14.75 3.42 -6.60
CA GLU A 69 14.82 4.47 -7.62
C GLU A 69 13.80 5.59 -7.35
N SER A 70 12.59 5.23 -6.96
CA SER A 70 11.50 6.16 -6.67
C SER A 70 10.64 5.63 -5.53
N LEU A 71 10.22 6.51 -4.63
CA LEU A 71 9.35 6.17 -3.51
C LEU A 71 7.99 5.70 -4.02
N LYS A 72 7.51 4.57 -3.50
CA LYS A 72 6.19 4.01 -3.78
C LYS A 72 5.31 4.06 -2.53
N ILE A 73 4.19 4.77 -2.60
CA ILE A 73 3.18 4.78 -1.56
C ILE A 73 1.88 4.22 -2.13
N ALA A 74 1.34 3.20 -1.51
CA ALA A 74 0.04 2.66 -1.85
C ALA A 74 -1.00 3.08 -0.82
N LEU A 75 -2.12 3.64 -1.30
CA LEU A 75 -3.30 3.97 -0.50
C LEU A 75 -4.48 3.17 -1.02
N ASN A 76 -5.17 2.47 -0.12
CA ASN A 76 -6.37 1.72 -0.45
C ASN A 76 -7.57 2.18 0.37
N ASN A 77 -8.71 2.39 -0.31
CA ASN A 77 -9.98 2.79 0.31
C ASN A 77 -11.15 1.94 -0.23
N GLY A 78 -11.10 0.64 0.04
CA GLY A 78 -12.12 -0.30 -0.44
C GLY A 78 -11.58 -1.69 -0.70
N TYR A 79 -12.13 -2.36 -1.71
CA TYR A 79 -11.71 -3.72 -2.09
C TYR A 79 -10.43 -3.69 -2.93
N CYS A 80 -9.44 -4.47 -2.52
CA CYS A 80 -8.15 -4.59 -3.19
C CYS A 80 -7.76 -6.07 -3.27
N PHE A 81 -7.99 -6.70 -4.42
CA PHE A 81 -7.77 -8.13 -4.57
C PHE A 81 -6.79 -8.47 -5.69
N ALA A 82 -6.17 -9.64 -5.57
CA ALA A 82 -5.28 -10.24 -6.56
C ALA A 82 -4.16 -9.29 -7.03
N GLY A 83 -4.08 -8.98 -8.31
CA GLY A 83 -3.04 -8.11 -8.87
C GLY A 83 -2.97 -6.72 -8.25
N ASN A 84 -4.11 -6.15 -7.84
CA ASN A 84 -4.14 -4.88 -7.12
C ASN A 84 -3.50 -5.03 -5.72
N ALA A 85 -3.80 -6.12 -5.01
CA ALA A 85 -3.19 -6.41 -3.72
C ALA A 85 -1.67 -6.68 -3.83
N ALA A 86 -1.22 -7.29 -4.93
CA ALA A 86 0.20 -7.48 -5.18
C ALA A 86 0.95 -6.15 -5.35
N LEU A 87 0.37 -5.19 -6.09
CA LEU A 87 0.94 -3.85 -6.23
C LEU A 87 0.90 -3.10 -4.89
N PHE A 88 -0.21 -3.19 -4.15
CA PHE A 88 -0.34 -2.60 -2.83
C PHE A 88 0.75 -3.10 -1.88
N GLY A 89 0.84 -4.43 -1.68
CA GLY A 89 1.77 -5.04 -0.72
C GLY A 89 3.24 -4.99 -1.10
N SER A 90 3.58 -4.52 -2.31
CA SER A 90 4.96 -4.31 -2.77
C SER A 90 5.35 -2.83 -2.85
N ALA A 91 4.53 -1.93 -2.30
CA ALA A 91 4.89 -0.54 -2.09
C ALA A 91 5.87 -0.39 -0.92
N ASP A 92 6.54 0.76 -0.84
CA ASP A 92 7.45 1.06 0.28
C ASP A 92 6.66 1.46 1.53
N PHE A 93 5.47 2.07 1.34
CA PHE A 93 4.50 2.34 2.41
C PHE A 93 3.10 1.90 1.99
N CYS A 94 2.43 1.19 2.88
CA CYS A 94 1.09 0.65 2.70
C CYS A 94 0.11 1.33 3.65
N ILE A 95 -0.78 2.14 3.10
CA ILE A 95 -1.83 2.85 3.84
C ILE A 95 -3.19 2.28 3.44
N ALA A 96 -4.03 1.97 4.39
CA ALA A 96 -5.40 1.56 4.09
C ALA A 96 -6.39 2.25 5.01
N THR A 97 -7.60 2.51 4.52
CA THR A 97 -8.69 2.98 5.38
C THR A 97 -9.31 1.83 6.16
N LYS A 98 -10.01 2.13 7.24
CA LYS A 98 -10.77 1.15 8.03
C LYS A 98 -11.82 0.39 7.21
N LYS A 99 -12.22 0.94 6.06
CA LYS A 99 -13.17 0.33 5.12
C LYS A 99 -12.44 -0.31 3.93
N SER A 100 -11.31 -0.94 4.20
CA SER A 100 -10.53 -1.64 3.20
C SER A 100 -10.46 -3.14 3.47
N TRP A 101 -10.47 -3.91 2.38
CA TRP A 101 -10.33 -5.36 2.38
C TRP A 101 -9.30 -5.75 1.33
N ILE A 102 -8.23 -6.41 1.78
CA ILE A 102 -7.05 -6.64 0.96
C ILE A 102 -6.70 -8.12 0.98
N GLY A 103 -6.61 -8.74 -0.18
CA GLY A 103 -6.29 -10.17 -0.27
C GLY A 103 -5.85 -10.60 -1.66
N MET A 104 -5.07 -11.67 -1.73
CA MET A 104 -4.58 -12.21 -3.01
C MET A 104 -5.66 -12.93 -3.82
N ALA A 105 -6.78 -13.29 -3.20
CA ALA A 105 -7.93 -13.89 -3.89
C ALA A 105 -9.22 -13.20 -3.43
N GLY A 106 -10.03 -12.78 -4.38
CA GLY A 106 -11.40 -12.31 -4.12
C GLY A 106 -12.40 -13.48 -3.97
N PRO A 107 -13.65 -13.18 -3.58
CA PRO A 107 -14.67 -14.20 -3.31
C PRO A 107 -14.84 -15.24 -4.42
N ALA A 108 -14.92 -14.78 -5.68
CA ALA A 108 -15.14 -15.66 -6.83
C ALA A 108 -13.99 -16.66 -7.05
N MET A 109 -12.75 -16.27 -6.76
CA MET A 109 -11.61 -17.18 -6.88
C MET A 109 -11.59 -18.21 -5.74
N ILE A 110 -11.94 -17.80 -4.53
CA ILE A 110 -12.02 -18.70 -3.37
C ILE A 110 -13.11 -19.76 -3.59
N GLU A 111 -14.29 -19.33 -4.04
CA GLU A 111 -15.40 -20.22 -4.37
C GLU A 111 -15.06 -21.15 -5.53
N GLY A 112 -14.49 -20.61 -6.62
CA GLY A 112 -14.04 -21.41 -7.77
C GLY A 112 -12.95 -22.41 -7.44
N GLY A 113 -12.13 -22.13 -6.42
CA GLY A 113 -11.14 -23.05 -5.88
C GLY A 113 -11.68 -24.11 -4.92
N GLY A 114 -13.00 -24.12 -4.65
CA GLY A 114 -13.65 -25.06 -3.74
C GLY A 114 -13.33 -24.85 -2.26
N LEU A 115 -12.89 -23.63 -1.89
CA LEU A 115 -12.48 -23.27 -0.52
C LEU A 115 -13.63 -22.66 0.31
N GLY A 116 -14.84 -22.62 -0.22
CA GLY A 116 -16.03 -22.07 0.42
C GLY A 116 -16.50 -20.77 -0.22
N THR A 117 -17.62 -20.26 0.27
CA THR A 117 -18.22 -19.00 -0.20
C THR A 117 -18.07 -17.94 0.90
N PHE A 118 -17.46 -16.82 0.57
CA PHE A 118 -17.18 -15.72 1.48
C PHE A 118 -17.70 -14.41 0.90
N LYS A 119 -18.09 -13.48 1.78
CA LYS A 119 -18.34 -12.10 1.36
C LYS A 119 -16.99 -11.36 1.20
N PRO A 120 -16.93 -10.33 0.34
CA PRO A 120 -15.71 -9.53 0.21
C PRO A 120 -15.19 -9.00 1.54
N GLU A 121 -16.11 -8.63 2.45
CA GLU A 121 -15.82 -8.06 3.77
C GLU A 121 -15.22 -9.08 4.75
N ASP A 122 -15.33 -10.37 4.46
CA ASP A 122 -14.72 -11.43 5.28
C ASP A 122 -13.25 -11.69 4.90
N ILE A 123 -12.76 -11.06 3.81
CA ILE A 123 -11.45 -11.36 3.24
C ILE A 123 -10.49 -10.21 3.51
N GLY A 124 -9.53 -10.42 4.39
CA GLY A 124 -8.43 -9.48 4.65
C GLY A 124 -8.85 -8.08 5.08
N PRO A 125 -9.64 -7.92 6.14
CA PRO A 125 -10.00 -6.60 6.65
C PRO A 125 -8.75 -5.82 7.11
N ALA A 126 -8.74 -4.52 6.86
CA ALA A 126 -7.58 -3.66 7.08
C ALA A 126 -7.08 -3.64 8.54
N ASP A 127 -7.99 -3.73 9.51
CA ASP A 127 -7.62 -3.76 10.93
C ASP A 127 -6.82 -5.02 11.31
N MET A 128 -7.08 -6.15 10.66
CA MET A 128 -6.28 -7.37 10.81
C MET A 128 -4.87 -7.17 10.24
N HIS A 129 -4.79 -6.60 9.05
CA HIS A 129 -3.50 -6.32 8.41
C HIS A 129 -2.66 -5.33 9.22
N PHE A 130 -3.29 -4.30 9.79
CA PHE A 130 -2.62 -3.34 10.67
C PHE A 130 -2.08 -3.99 11.94
N LYS A 131 -2.90 -4.82 12.61
CA LYS A 131 -2.46 -5.57 13.81
C LYS A 131 -1.30 -6.52 13.53
N ASN A 132 -1.24 -7.07 12.33
CA ASN A 132 -0.18 -7.99 11.88
C ASN A 132 1.07 -7.25 11.34
N GLY A 133 1.07 -5.92 11.30
CA GLY A 133 2.20 -5.12 10.81
C GLY A 133 2.36 -5.11 9.29
N HIS A 134 1.30 -5.42 8.55
CA HIS A 134 1.30 -5.34 7.07
C HIS A 134 0.91 -3.95 6.55
N LEU A 135 0.36 -3.09 7.41
CA LEU A 135 0.06 -1.70 7.10
C LEU A 135 0.92 -0.79 7.95
N ASP A 136 1.43 0.25 7.34
CA ASP A 136 2.17 1.33 8.03
C ASP A 136 1.21 2.31 8.69
N TYR A 137 0.04 2.53 8.09
CA TYR A 137 -0.99 3.40 8.64
C TYR A 137 -2.41 2.88 8.35
N LEU A 138 -3.28 2.93 9.37
CA LEU A 138 -4.70 2.64 9.26
C LEU A 138 -5.48 3.94 9.35
N ALA A 139 -5.87 4.47 8.20
CA ALA A 139 -6.58 5.72 8.07
C ALA A 139 -8.07 5.59 8.42
N GLU A 140 -8.66 6.66 8.96
CA GLU A 140 -10.11 6.73 9.21
C GLU A 140 -10.89 6.71 7.89
N ASP A 141 -10.44 7.49 6.91
CA ASP A 141 -11.03 7.62 5.58
C ASP A 141 -9.95 8.00 4.54
N GLU A 142 -10.39 8.23 3.30
CA GLU A 142 -9.48 8.57 2.20
C GLU A 142 -8.79 9.94 2.40
N ALA A 143 -9.47 10.89 3.04
CA ALA A 143 -8.90 12.20 3.32
C ALA A 143 -7.76 12.10 4.33
N ASP A 144 -7.97 11.39 5.43
CA ASP A 144 -6.94 11.10 6.44
C ASP A 144 -5.76 10.33 5.82
N GLY A 145 -6.04 9.30 5.02
CA GLY A 145 -5.00 8.57 4.28
C GLY A 145 -4.20 9.47 3.34
N THR A 146 -4.85 10.40 2.66
CA THR A 146 -4.18 11.35 1.77
C THR A 146 -3.29 12.35 2.54
N GLU A 147 -3.71 12.82 3.71
CA GLU A 147 -2.86 13.66 4.56
C GLU A 147 -1.62 12.88 5.06
N MET A 148 -1.77 11.60 5.40
CA MET A 148 -0.64 10.75 5.75
C MET A 148 0.32 10.57 4.56
N VAL A 149 -0.18 10.39 3.33
CA VAL A 149 0.66 10.36 2.11
C VAL A 149 1.47 11.64 1.99
N LYS A 150 0.86 12.81 2.18
CA LYS A 150 1.56 14.10 2.13
C LYS A 150 2.63 14.21 3.22
N LYS A 151 2.30 13.76 4.44
CA LYS A 151 3.27 13.72 5.55
C LYS A 151 4.46 12.83 5.20
N LEU A 152 4.24 11.61 4.69
CA LEU A 152 5.31 10.72 4.25
C LEU A 152 6.17 11.35 3.15
N LEU A 153 5.54 11.98 2.15
CA LEU A 153 6.28 12.65 1.08
C LEU A 153 7.19 13.77 1.62
N SER A 154 6.79 14.47 2.68
CA SER A 154 7.59 15.55 3.26
C SER A 154 8.95 15.08 3.77
N TYR A 155 9.05 13.84 4.23
CA TYR A 155 10.31 13.25 4.70
C TYR A 155 11.34 12.98 3.58
N PHE A 156 10.89 12.97 2.32
CA PHE A 156 11.71 12.67 1.14
C PHE A 156 12.04 13.91 0.30
N GLN A 157 11.68 15.11 0.75
CA GLN A 157 11.90 16.36 0.01
C GLN A 157 13.25 17.03 0.32
N GLY A 158 14.14 16.32 0.98
CA GLY A 158 15.46 16.82 1.36
C GLY A 158 15.47 17.46 2.75
N LYS A 159 16.51 18.24 3.04
CA LYS A 159 16.72 18.81 4.37
C LYS A 159 15.65 19.84 4.71
N ILE A 160 14.97 19.63 5.84
CA ILE A 160 14.01 20.57 6.41
C ILE A 160 14.81 21.64 7.20
N PRO A 161 14.56 22.95 6.96
CA PRO A 161 15.29 24.02 7.66
C PRO A 161 14.89 24.15 9.13
N ASP A 162 13.63 23.88 9.45
CA ASP A 162 13.05 24.00 10.79
C ASP A 162 12.43 22.67 11.19
N TRP A 163 12.67 22.23 12.42
CA TRP A 163 12.04 21.04 13.00
C TRP A 163 11.73 21.30 14.47
N GLU A 164 10.72 20.62 14.97
CA GLU A 164 10.40 20.55 16.39
C GLU A 164 10.90 19.22 16.96
N GLU A 165 11.39 19.21 18.18
CA GLU A 165 11.81 18.01 18.88
C GLU A 165 11.15 17.90 20.24
N ASN A 166 10.83 16.69 20.65
CA ASN A 166 10.36 16.43 22.00
C ASN A 166 11.50 16.62 23.02
N GLU A 167 11.15 16.90 24.28
CA GLU A 167 12.12 17.04 25.35
C GLU A 167 12.85 15.72 25.62
N GLN A 168 14.02 15.57 25.02
CA GLN A 168 14.81 14.33 25.07
C GLN A 168 15.44 14.06 26.44
N SER A 169 15.45 15.03 27.34
CA SER A 169 15.96 14.84 28.73
C SER A 169 15.20 13.75 29.49
N LYS A 170 13.93 13.50 29.13
CA LYS A 170 13.09 12.42 29.68
C LYS A 170 13.70 11.04 29.48
N LEU A 171 14.44 10.83 28.38
CA LEU A 171 15.06 9.56 28.05
C LEU A 171 16.12 9.10 29.03
N ARG A 172 16.68 9.99 29.84
CA ARG A 172 17.72 9.65 30.82
C ARG A 172 17.26 8.64 31.87
N ASN A 173 15.96 8.60 32.13
CA ASN A 173 15.37 7.76 33.18
C ASN A 173 14.47 6.65 32.63
N VAL A 174 14.34 6.50 31.30
CA VAL A 174 13.48 5.49 30.68
C VAL A 174 14.03 4.08 30.81
N ILE A 175 15.36 3.95 30.75
CA ILE A 175 16.04 2.66 30.89
C ILE A 175 16.36 2.45 32.39
N PRO A 176 15.82 1.39 33.04
CA PRO A 176 16.12 1.09 34.42
C PRO A 176 17.61 0.77 34.65
N GLU A 177 18.15 1.14 35.82
CA GLU A 177 19.50 0.74 36.23
C GLU A 177 19.66 -0.78 36.30
N ASP A 178 18.63 -1.48 36.82
CA ASP A 178 18.60 -2.95 36.83
C ASP A 178 18.32 -3.48 35.42
N ARG A 179 19.35 -3.98 34.75
CA ARG A 179 19.29 -4.52 33.38
C ARG A 179 18.40 -5.75 33.20
N ARG A 180 17.89 -6.34 34.28
CA ARG A 180 16.90 -7.44 34.23
C ARG A 180 15.48 -6.92 34.04
N MET A 181 15.26 -5.63 34.21
CA MET A 181 13.96 -5.00 34.03
C MET A 181 13.73 -4.67 32.55
N GLY A 182 12.50 -4.90 32.09
CA GLY A 182 12.06 -4.39 30.78
C GLY A 182 11.88 -2.88 30.80
N PHE A 183 11.92 -2.24 29.64
CA PHE A 183 11.66 -0.81 29.50
C PHE A 183 10.75 -0.52 28.28
N PRO A 184 10.03 0.60 28.28
CA PRO A 184 9.07 0.95 27.23
C PRO A 184 9.81 1.50 25.98
N VAL A 185 10.19 0.60 25.06
CA VAL A 185 10.89 0.99 23.83
C VAL A 185 10.08 1.99 23.00
N ARG A 186 8.73 1.87 23.00
CA ARG A 186 7.85 2.78 22.28
C ARG A 186 8.00 4.23 22.77
N GLU A 187 8.11 4.46 24.07
CA GLU A 187 8.32 5.79 24.64
C GLU A 187 9.64 6.42 24.13
N ILE A 188 10.67 5.59 23.94
CA ILE A 188 11.95 6.06 23.36
C ILE A 188 11.73 6.49 21.91
N ILE A 189 11.06 5.66 21.12
CA ILE A 189 10.80 5.94 19.71
C ILE A 189 9.97 7.22 19.57
N GLU A 190 8.86 7.33 20.30
CA GLU A 190 7.95 8.49 20.27
C GLU A 190 8.60 9.79 20.79
N THR A 191 9.68 9.69 21.55
CA THR A 191 10.45 10.86 22.00
C THR A 191 11.48 11.29 20.96
N LEU A 192 12.00 10.36 20.15
CA LEU A 192 13.09 10.62 19.18
C LEU A 192 12.59 10.85 17.76
N ALA A 193 11.39 10.40 17.44
CA ALA A 193 10.83 10.43 16.09
C ALA A 193 9.40 10.94 16.09
N ASP A 194 8.93 11.34 14.91
CA ASP A 194 7.53 11.74 14.67
C ASP A 194 6.55 10.55 14.76
#